data_b03dc0f6fd22f021012474cab31e87e8
#
_entry.id   b03dc0f6fd22f021012474cab31e87e8
#
_cell.length_a   1.000
_cell.length_b   1.000
_cell.length_c   1.000
_cell.angle_alpha   90.00
_cell.angle_beta   90.00
_cell.angle_gamma   90.00
#
_symmetry.space_group_name_H-M   'P 1'
#
loop_
_entity.id
_entity.type
_entity.pdbx_description
1 polymer ?
#
loop_
_entity_poly.entity_id
_entity_poly.type
_entity_poly.pdbx_seq_one_letter_code
_entity_poly.pdbx_strand_id
1 'polypeptide(L)'
;MTTDRIFANKYEIQSILGKGAFGHVFLARDIKNNQKVAIKTDQNAKTVKHETKMIQYLYSKGIRKIPKIYCYHTIDTFAYLAMELYEYSLYDLAPRLQDISLDDRRSYIHQIIRQILDIFRDVHQHFVVHRDIKPHNFMFKQNANLYIIDFGMSTFYMDEQGNHCPNETQHSLIGTPKYASIHLHKGNTYSRRDDLISLGYMAIFLETGKTDWYHPPIIQNKENIGQYTQDPIVKQYLYDQIQVEYAENPKYEL
;
A
#
# COMPACT_ATOMS: atom_id res chain seq x y z
N MET A 1 8.89 -2.50 37.10
CA MET A 1 7.64 -2.90 36.43
C MET A 1 8.03 -3.62 35.14
N THR A 2 8.27 -4.91 35.25
CA THR A 2 8.67 -5.81 34.16
C THR A 2 7.46 -6.67 33.83
N THR A 3 6.42 -6.06 33.23
CA THR A 3 5.24 -6.78 32.80
C THR A 3 5.30 -7.02 31.31
N ASP A 4 5.41 -8.28 31.00
CA ASP A 4 5.07 -8.99 29.76
C ASP A 4 5.40 -8.29 28.42
N ARG A 5 6.71 -8.17 28.14
CA ARG A 5 7.21 -7.80 26.81
C ARG A 5 7.14 -8.98 25.80
N ILE A 6 6.48 -10.09 26.19
CA ILE A 6 6.43 -11.30 25.36
C ILE A 6 5.01 -11.54 24.87
N PHE A 7 4.80 -11.41 23.53
CA PHE A 7 3.56 -11.79 22.86
C PHE A 7 3.55 -13.30 22.57
N ALA A 8 2.43 -13.95 22.87
CA ALA A 8 2.18 -15.39 22.63
C ALA A 8 3.27 -16.31 23.17
N ASN A 9 3.93 -15.98 24.27
CA ASN A 9 5.07 -16.74 24.82
C ASN A 9 6.17 -17.02 23.80
N LYS A 10 6.26 -16.19 22.74
CA LYS A 10 7.14 -16.42 21.60
C LYS A 10 7.94 -15.19 21.17
N TYR A 11 7.34 -13.99 21.22
CA TYR A 11 7.94 -12.79 20.66
C TYR A 11 8.24 -11.76 21.74
N GLU A 12 9.52 -11.46 21.95
CA GLU A 12 9.98 -10.42 22.86
C GLU A 12 9.97 -9.06 22.15
N ILE A 13 9.18 -8.10 22.67
CA ILE A 13 9.11 -6.73 22.13
C ILE A 13 10.40 -5.98 22.44
N GLN A 14 10.99 -5.35 21.41
CA GLN A 14 12.20 -4.56 21.52
C GLN A 14 11.92 -3.06 21.47
N SER A 15 11.17 -2.61 20.47
CA SER A 15 10.85 -1.18 20.27
C SER A 15 9.58 -0.99 19.44
N ILE A 16 9.07 0.23 19.42
CA ILE A 16 7.98 0.64 18.54
C ILE A 16 8.59 1.05 17.19
N LEU A 17 8.07 0.49 16.08
CA LEU A 17 8.40 0.88 14.70
C LEU A 17 7.43 1.93 14.16
N GLY A 18 6.15 1.88 14.57
CA GLY A 18 5.13 2.81 14.11
C GLY A 18 3.90 2.83 14.98
N LYS A 19 3.16 3.94 14.90
CA LYS A 19 1.86 4.14 15.56
C LYS A 19 0.82 4.47 14.51
N GLY A 20 -0.26 3.69 14.46
CA GLY A 20 -1.44 3.95 13.66
C GLY A 20 -2.62 4.46 14.51
N ALA A 21 -3.71 4.81 13.84
CA ALA A 21 -4.92 5.31 14.51
C ALA A 21 -5.54 4.29 15.49
N PHE A 22 -5.38 2.99 15.20
CA PHE A 22 -6.04 1.92 15.94
C PHE A 22 -5.08 0.93 16.59
N GLY A 23 -3.76 1.07 16.38
CA GLY A 23 -2.78 0.13 16.87
C GLY A 23 -1.33 0.56 16.68
N HIS A 24 -0.42 -0.37 16.94
CA HIS A 24 1.01 -0.13 16.88
C HIS A 24 1.69 -1.23 16.06
N VAL A 25 2.85 -0.88 15.50
CA VAL A 25 3.78 -1.85 14.93
C VAL A 25 5.04 -1.87 15.79
N PHE A 26 5.43 -3.06 16.24
CA PHE A 26 6.60 -3.26 17.09
C PHE A 26 7.68 -4.03 16.35
N LEU A 27 8.93 -3.70 16.63
CA LEU A 27 10.05 -4.60 16.43
C LEU A 27 10.04 -5.63 17.56
N ALA A 28 10.07 -6.90 17.19
CA ALA A 28 10.16 -8.00 18.13
C ALA A 28 11.18 -9.05 17.69
N ARG A 29 11.54 -9.92 18.63
CA ARG A 29 12.46 -11.03 18.41
C ARG A 29 11.78 -12.33 18.78
N ASP A 30 11.79 -13.33 17.91
CA ASP A 30 11.39 -14.68 18.22
C ASP A 30 12.40 -15.29 19.20
N ILE A 31 11.96 -15.66 20.41
CA ILE A 31 12.83 -16.16 21.48
C ILE A 31 13.45 -17.53 21.18
N LYS A 32 12.87 -18.31 20.24
CA LYS A 32 13.37 -19.65 19.90
C LYS A 32 14.51 -19.63 18.90
N ASN A 33 14.43 -18.77 17.88
CA ASN A 33 15.38 -18.75 16.76
C ASN A 33 16.11 -17.40 16.57
N ASN A 34 15.85 -16.45 17.48
CA ASN A 34 16.45 -15.10 17.49
C ASN A 34 16.09 -14.24 16.24
N GLN A 35 15.10 -14.65 15.46
CA GLN A 35 14.67 -13.93 14.28
C GLN A 35 13.95 -12.61 14.64
N LYS A 36 14.34 -11.50 14.00
CA LYS A 36 13.62 -10.23 14.09
C LYS A 36 12.35 -10.29 13.24
N VAL A 37 11.25 -9.78 13.79
CA VAL A 37 9.93 -9.73 13.15
C VAL A 37 9.25 -8.40 13.41
N ALA A 38 8.29 -8.02 12.57
CA ALA A 38 7.36 -6.94 12.84
C ALA A 38 6.08 -7.52 13.46
N ILE A 39 5.57 -6.90 14.52
CA ILE A 39 4.28 -7.26 15.11
C ILE A 39 3.33 -6.08 15.00
N LYS A 40 2.33 -6.21 14.13
CA LYS A 40 1.22 -5.27 14.02
C LYS A 40 0.14 -5.66 15.02
N THR A 41 -0.33 -4.69 15.79
CA THR A 41 -1.42 -4.85 16.75
C THR A 41 -2.56 -3.92 16.41
N ASP A 42 -3.79 -4.33 16.70
CA ASP A 42 -4.97 -3.50 16.52
C ASP A 42 -6.02 -3.87 17.58
N GLN A 43 -6.74 -2.87 18.08
CA GLN A 43 -7.87 -3.05 18.99
C GLN A 43 -9.10 -3.64 18.28
N ASN A 44 -9.16 -3.51 16.94
CA ASN A 44 -10.17 -4.16 16.11
C ASN A 44 -9.62 -5.45 15.51
N ALA A 45 -9.86 -6.57 16.20
CA ALA A 45 -9.44 -7.88 15.74
C ALA A 45 -9.98 -8.25 14.34
N LYS A 46 -11.12 -7.69 13.91
CA LYS A 46 -11.68 -7.95 12.57
C LYS A 46 -10.78 -7.40 11.47
N THR A 47 -10.20 -6.21 11.65
CA THR A 47 -9.27 -5.60 10.68
C THR A 47 -8.04 -6.47 10.49
N VAL A 48 -7.38 -6.88 11.58
CA VAL A 48 -6.18 -7.74 11.50
C VAL A 48 -6.49 -9.12 10.93
N LYS A 49 -7.66 -9.68 11.28
CA LYS A 49 -8.13 -10.95 10.71
C LYS A 49 -8.36 -10.85 9.20
N HIS A 50 -8.96 -9.75 8.75
CA HIS A 50 -9.16 -9.49 7.33
C HIS A 50 -7.83 -9.40 6.59
N GLU A 51 -6.92 -8.55 7.06
CA GLU A 51 -5.56 -8.40 6.50
C GLU A 51 -4.82 -9.75 6.43
N THR A 52 -4.87 -10.52 7.52
CA THR A 52 -4.25 -11.85 7.57
C THR A 52 -4.81 -12.76 6.48
N LYS A 53 -6.14 -12.81 6.30
CA LYS A 53 -6.78 -13.63 5.26
C LYS A 53 -6.39 -13.21 3.86
N MET A 54 -6.34 -11.91 3.58
CA MET A 54 -5.98 -11.38 2.26
C MET A 54 -4.52 -11.72 1.91
N ILE A 55 -3.59 -11.54 2.85
CA ILE A 55 -2.19 -11.91 2.66
C ILE A 55 -2.05 -13.43 2.46
N GLN A 56 -2.72 -14.25 3.27
CA GLN A 56 -2.70 -15.72 3.13
C GLN A 56 -3.26 -16.18 1.78
N TYR A 57 -4.37 -15.56 1.34
CA TYR A 57 -4.96 -15.82 0.03
C TYR A 57 -3.95 -15.53 -1.09
N LEU A 58 -3.39 -14.33 -1.15
CA LEU A 58 -2.41 -13.95 -2.16
C LEU A 58 -1.15 -14.83 -2.10
N TYR A 59 -0.69 -15.16 -0.89
CA TYR A 59 0.46 -16.05 -0.69
C TYR A 59 0.19 -17.46 -1.23
N SER A 60 -1.05 -17.98 -1.07
CA SER A 60 -1.49 -19.27 -1.62
C SER A 60 -1.53 -19.28 -3.15
N LYS A 61 -1.70 -18.10 -3.78
CA LYS A 61 -1.67 -17.90 -5.24
C LYS A 61 -0.26 -17.72 -5.82
N GLY A 62 0.76 -17.82 -4.98
CA GLY A 62 2.15 -17.70 -5.44
C GLY A 62 2.73 -16.29 -5.35
N ILE A 63 1.98 -15.29 -4.87
CA ILE A 63 2.49 -13.90 -4.70
C ILE A 63 3.50 -13.88 -3.56
N ARG A 64 4.69 -13.31 -3.80
CA ARG A 64 5.80 -13.30 -2.84
C ARG A 64 6.33 -11.90 -2.52
N LYS A 65 5.88 -10.87 -3.25
CA LYS A 65 6.22 -9.46 -2.98
C LYS A 65 5.26 -8.82 -1.94
N ILE A 66 4.80 -9.64 -0.99
CA ILE A 66 3.91 -9.30 0.12
C ILE A 66 4.48 -9.89 1.42
N PRO A 67 4.04 -9.46 2.62
CA PRO A 67 4.60 -9.95 3.88
C PRO A 67 4.40 -11.46 4.07
N LYS A 68 5.44 -12.14 4.50
CA LYS A 68 5.31 -13.49 5.06
C LYS A 68 4.74 -13.39 6.47
N ILE A 69 3.63 -14.08 6.71
CA ILE A 69 3.02 -14.19 8.04
C ILE A 69 3.68 -15.32 8.82
N TYR A 70 4.06 -15.05 10.07
CA TYR A 70 4.60 -16.03 11.01
C TYR A 70 3.59 -16.49 12.05
N CYS A 71 2.72 -15.58 12.50
CA CYS A 71 1.70 -15.87 13.51
C CYS A 71 0.59 -14.83 13.45
N TYR A 72 -0.64 -15.27 13.65
CA TYR A 72 -1.80 -14.43 13.94
C TYR A 72 -2.46 -14.95 15.20
N HIS A 73 -2.84 -14.05 16.09
CA HIS A 73 -3.54 -14.41 17.32
C HIS A 73 -4.51 -13.30 17.76
N THR A 74 -5.58 -13.70 18.42
CA THR A 74 -6.58 -12.80 19.00
C THR A 74 -6.72 -13.03 20.49
N ILE A 75 -6.87 -11.95 21.24
CA ILE A 75 -7.21 -11.97 22.67
C ILE A 75 -8.38 -11.00 22.82
N ASP A 76 -9.57 -11.53 23.05
CA ASP A 76 -10.82 -10.77 23.08
C ASP A 76 -11.04 -9.93 21.80
N THR A 77 -11.10 -8.60 21.92
CA THR A 77 -11.22 -7.67 20.80
C THR A 77 -9.90 -7.28 20.16
N PHE A 78 -8.79 -7.59 20.83
CA PHE A 78 -7.44 -7.24 20.41
C PHE A 78 -6.83 -8.36 19.54
N ALA A 79 -6.10 -7.98 18.52
CA ALA A 79 -5.36 -8.92 17.69
C ALA A 79 -3.93 -8.47 17.43
N TYR A 80 -3.06 -9.44 17.15
CA TYR A 80 -1.74 -9.16 16.63
C TYR A 80 -1.38 -10.10 15.47
N LEU A 81 -0.58 -9.55 14.56
CA LEU A 81 -0.06 -10.21 13.39
C LEU A 81 1.47 -10.09 13.40
N ALA A 82 2.17 -11.22 13.60
CA ALA A 82 3.61 -11.29 13.47
C ALA A 82 3.98 -11.62 12.02
N MET A 83 4.78 -10.77 11.41
CA MET A 83 5.13 -10.86 10.00
C MET A 83 6.59 -10.48 9.75
N GLU A 84 7.00 -10.64 8.52
CA GLU A 84 8.33 -10.29 8.04
C GLU A 84 8.68 -8.84 8.34
N LEU A 85 9.90 -8.60 8.81
CA LEU A 85 10.44 -7.26 9.05
C LEU A 85 11.12 -6.74 7.79
N TYR A 86 10.83 -5.49 7.46
CA TYR A 86 11.45 -4.73 6.38
C TYR A 86 12.35 -3.63 6.93
N GLU A 87 13.20 -3.05 6.09
CA GLU A 87 14.23 -2.10 6.52
C GLU A 87 13.72 -0.66 6.54
N TYR A 88 13.19 -0.18 5.40
CA TYR A 88 12.68 1.18 5.24
C TYR A 88 11.60 1.24 4.16
N SER A 89 10.78 2.28 4.21
CA SER A 89 9.71 2.51 3.25
C SER A 89 10.14 3.45 2.10
N LEU A 90 9.33 3.50 1.04
CA LEU A 90 9.47 4.55 0.03
C LEU A 90 9.31 5.96 0.60
N TYR A 91 8.55 6.10 1.69
CA TYR A 91 8.42 7.38 2.37
C TYR A 91 9.75 7.82 3.00
N ASP A 92 10.47 6.88 3.63
CA ASP A 92 11.79 7.14 4.22
C ASP A 92 12.86 7.41 3.15
N LEU A 93 12.66 6.89 1.94
CA LEU A 93 13.55 7.13 0.79
C LEU A 93 13.31 8.50 0.16
N ALA A 94 12.08 9.03 0.17
CA ALA A 94 11.70 10.24 -0.56
C ALA A 94 12.60 11.46 -0.30
N PRO A 95 13.02 11.78 0.94
CA PRO A 95 13.96 12.88 1.19
C PRO A 95 15.29 12.70 0.46
N ARG A 96 15.84 11.48 0.45
CA ARG A 96 17.13 11.18 -0.20
C ARG A 96 17.07 11.32 -1.73
N LEU A 97 15.90 11.12 -2.32
CA LEU A 97 15.69 11.34 -3.75
C LEU A 97 15.80 12.83 -4.11
N GLN A 98 15.53 13.74 -3.17
CA GLN A 98 15.67 15.18 -3.42
C GLN A 98 17.13 15.64 -3.49
N ASP A 99 18.08 14.84 -2.98
CA ASP A 99 19.51 15.17 -2.94
C ASP A 99 20.26 14.79 -4.24
N ILE A 100 19.64 14.06 -5.16
CA ILE A 100 20.21 13.64 -6.44
C ILE A 100 19.68 14.49 -7.61
N SER A 101 20.35 14.42 -8.77
CA SER A 101 19.91 15.15 -9.97
C SER A 101 18.48 14.77 -10.37
N LEU A 102 17.79 15.68 -11.06
CA LEU A 102 16.39 15.42 -11.47
C LEU A 102 16.31 14.22 -12.43
N ASP A 103 17.27 14.08 -13.34
CA ASP A 103 17.28 12.99 -14.32
C ASP A 103 17.55 11.63 -13.66
N ASP A 104 18.52 11.55 -12.74
CA ASP A 104 18.77 10.34 -11.96
C ASP A 104 17.57 9.99 -11.09
N ARG A 105 16.94 10.98 -10.46
CA ARG A 105 15.72 10.82 -9.65
C ARG A 105 14.61 10.22 -10.48
N ARG A 106 14.30 10.77 -11.65
CA ARG A 106 13.27 10.25 -12.56
C ARG A 106 13.58 8.83 -13.00
N SER A 107 14.81 8.56 -13.42
CA SER A 107 15.25 7.21 -13.78
C SER A 107 15.01 6.21 -12.66
N TYR A 108 15.35 6.59 -11.42
CA TYR A 108 15.13 5.75 -10.25
C TYR A 108 13.65 5.55 -9.92
N ILE A 109 12.84 6.62 -10.01
CA ILE A 109 11.38 6.54 -9.81
C ILE A 109 10.75 5.61 -10.86
N HIS A 110 11.13 5.71 -12.14
CA HIS A 110 10.62 4.83 -13.19
C HIS A 110 10.93 3.35 -12.90
N GLN A 111 12.12 3.04 -12.37
CA GLN A 111 12.47 1.67 -11.98
C GLN A 111 11.59 1.17 -10.82
N ILE A 112 11.34 2.03 -9.81
CA ILE A 112 10.43 1.73 -8.70
C ILE A 112 9.01 1.48 -9.20
N ILE A 113 8.48 2.38 -10.04
CA ILE A 113 7.11 2.27 -10.56
C ILE A 113 6.92 0.99 -11.37
N ARG A 114 7.88 0.61 -12.22
CA ARG A 114 7.82 -0.66 -12.96
C ARG A 114 7.76 -1.87 -12.03
N GLN A 115 8.58 -1.91 -10.97
CA GLN A 115 8.50 -2.99 -9.98
C GLN A 115 7.12 -3.04 -9.30
N ILE A 116 6.53 -1.89 -8.99
CA ILE A 116 5.21 -1.82 -8.37
C ILE A 116 4.11 -2.25 -9.34
N LEU A 117 4.21 -1.88 -10.62
CA LEU A 117 3.27 -2.31 -11.66
C LEU A 117 3.26 -3.83 -11.82
N ASP A 118 4.43 -4.48 -11.77
CA ASP A 118 4.52 -5.95 -11.79
C ASP A 118 3.82 -6.57 -10.57
N ILE A 119 4.01 -5.98 -9.37
CA ILE A 119 3.32 -6.43 -8.16
C ILE A 119 1.80 -6.28 -8.33
N PHE A 120 1.32 -5.14 -8.86
CA PHE A 120 -0.12 -4.92 -9.06
C PHE A 120 -0.70 -5.81 -10.15
N ARG A 121 0.03 -6.08 -11.23
CA ARG A 121 -0.41 -7.05 -12.23
C ARG A 121 -0.70 -8.41 -11.56
N ASP A 122 0.21 -8.89 -10.74
CA ASP A 122 0.06 -10.15 -10.00
C ASP A 122 -1.11 -10.10 -9.01
N VAL A 123 -1.24 -9.04 -8.21
CA VAL A 123 -2.31 -8.89 -7.20
C VAL A 123 -3.69 -8.77 -7.87
N HIS A 124 -3.81 -7.93 -8.90
CA HIS A 124 -5.06 -7.72 -9.63
C HIS A 124 -5.50 -8.94 -10.44
N GLN A 125 -4.57 -9.76 -10.98
CA GLN A 125 -4.89 -11.04 -11.61
C GLN A 125 -5.56 -12.03 -10.66
N HIS A 126 -5.37 -11.85 -9.35
CA HIS A 126 -6.03 -12.63 -8.30
C HIS A 126 -7.21 -11.89 -7.67
N PHE A 127 -7.81 -10.99 -8.43
CA PHE A 127 -9.06 -10.29 -8.12
C PHE A 127 -9.01 -9.37 -6.89
N VAL A 128 -7.85 -9.01 -6.39
CA VAL A 128 -7.68 -8.15 -5.21
C VAL A 128 -7.28 -6.74 -5.63
N VAL A 129 -7.91 -5.71 -5.03
CA VAL A 129 -7.48 -4.31 -5.04
C VAL A 129 -7.01 -3.91 -3.66
N HIS A 130 -5.97 -3.09 -3.58
CA HIS A 130 -5.31 -2.75 -2.31
C HIS A 130 -6.01 -1.63 -1.54
N ARG A 131 -6.43 -0.58 -2.24
CA ARG A 131 -7.20 0.58 -1.76
C ARG A 131 -6.49 1.58 -0.83
N ASP A 132 -5.22 1.37 -0.51
CA ASP A 132 -4.44 2.33 0.28
C ASP A 132 -3.00 2.46 -0.25
N ILE A 133 -2.88 2.90 -1.51
CA ILE A 133 -1.58 3.08 -2.15
C ILE A 133 -0.95 4.40 -1.70
N LYS A 134 0.19 4.27 -1.03
CA LYS A 134 0.98 5.39 -0.51
C LYS A 134 2.43 4.96 -0.27
N PRO A 135 3.40 5.88 -0.20
CA PRO A 135 4.82 5.55 -0.03
C PRO A 135 5.13 4.72 1.21
N HIS A 136 4.36 4.86 2.30
CA HIS A 136 4.54 4.10 3.54
C HIS A 136 4.24 2.60 3.39
N ASN A 137 3.42 2.22 2.40
CA ASN A 137 3.00 0.84 2.19
C ASN A 137 3.89 0.07 1.22
N PHE A 138 4.98 0.69 0.74
CA PHE A 138 6.01 0.05 -0.06
C PHE A 138 7.31 0.02 0.71
N MET A 139 7.77 -1.19 1.01
CA MET A 139 8.92 -1.43 1.89
C MET A 139 10.05 -2.11 1.13
N PHE A 140 11.27 -1.76 1.50
CA PHE A 140 12.47 -2.40 1.00
C PHE A 140 12.98 -3.46 1.97
N LYS A 141 13.51 -4.52 1.40
CA LYS A 141 14.30 -5.53 2.04
C LYS A 141 15.69 -5.56 1.39
N GLN A 142 16.64 -6.27 2.00
CA GLN A 142 18.00 -6.45 1.47
C GLN A 142 17.98 -6.65 -0.05
N ASN A 143 18.96 -6.06 -0.75
CA ASN A 143 19.11 -6.09 -2.21
C ASN A 143 18.08 -5.27 -3.01
N ALA A 144 17.56 -4.18 -2.46
CA ALA A 144 16.62 -3.27 -3.12
C ALA A 144 15.32 -3.94 -3.65
N ASN A 145 14.96 -5.09 -3.10
CA ASN A 145 13.68 -5.72 -3.40
C ASN A 145 12.54 -4.95 -2.74
N LEU A 146 11.53 -4.60 -3.53
CA LEU A 146 10.34 -3.89 -3.09
C LEU A 146 9.20 -4.86 -2.77
N TYR A 147 8.47 -4.56 -1.70
CA TYR A 147 7.31 -5.31 -1.21
C TYR A 147 6.18 -4.35 -0.91
N ILE A 148 4.95 -4.78 -1.14
CA ILE A 148 3.75 -4.06 -0.73
C ILE A 148 3.23 -4.65 0.57
N ILE A 149 2.87 -3.78 1.54
CA ILE A 149 2.37 -4.16 2.87
C ILE A 149 1.01 -3.53 3.13
N ASP A 150 0.37 -3.94 4.24
CA ASP A 150 -0.87 -3.36 4.78
C ASP A 150 -2.11 -3.61 3.88
N PHE A 151 -2.54 -4.86 3.82
CA PHE A 151 -3.76 -5.29 3.13
C PHE A 151 -5.04 -5.10 3.97
N GLY A 152 -4.99 -4.31 5.04
CA GLY A 152 -6.12 -4.09 5.93
C GLY A 152 -7.34 -3.44 5.26
N MET A 153 -7.11 -2.65 4.20
CA MET A 153 -8.16 -2.01 3.41
C MET A 153 -8.49 -2.77 2.10
N SER A 154 -7.74 -3.81 1.75
CA SER A 154 -7.91 -4.53 0.47
C SER A 154 -9.26 -5.24 0.36
N THR A 155 -9.70 -5.51 -0.85
CA THR A 155 -10.94 -6.25 -1.12
C THR A 155 -10.88 -6.95 -2.46
N PHE A 156 -11.81 -7.89 -2.69
CA PHE A 156 -12.04 -8.43 -4.02
C PHE A 156 -12.85 -7.45 -4.85
N TYR A 157 -12.46 -7.27 -6.13
CA TYR A 157 -13.22 -6.46 -7.10
C TYR A 157 -14.12 -7.30 -8.00
N MET A 158 -14.09 -8.63 -7.83
CA MET A 158 -14.97 -9.60 -8.48
C MET A 158 -15.85 -10.28 -7.43
N ASP A 159 -17.07 -10.58 -7.79
CA ASP A 159 -17.99 -11.38 -6.99
C ASP A 159 -17.71 -12.90 -7.12
N GLU A 160 -18.47 -13.72 -6.39
CA GLU A 160 -18.33 -15.18 -6.42
C GLU A 160 -18.75 -15.79 -7.76
N GLN A 161 -19.50 -15.07 -8.57
CA GLN A 161 -19.93 -15.48 -9.92
C GLN A 161 -18.91 -15.09 -11.01
N GLY A 162 -17.85 -14.35 -10.64
CA GLY A 162 -16.82 -13.89 -11.56
C GLY A 162 -17.18 -12.61 -12.32
N ASN A 163 -18.19 -11.86 -11.85
CA ASN A 163 -18.49 -10.55 -12.40
C ASN A 163 -17.76 -9.46 -11.63
N HIS A 164 -17.43 -8.36 -12.31
CA HIS A 164 -16.91 -7.17 -11.65
C HIS A 164 -17.97 -6.59 -10.69
N CYS A 165 -17.60 -6.31 -9.44
CA CYS A 165 -18.50 -5.65 -8.49
C CYS A 165 -19.07 -4.35 -9.10
N PRO A 166 -20.34 -3.99 -8.84
CA PRO A 166 -20.97 -2.84 -9.48
C PRO A 166 -20.34 -1.52 -9.02
N ASN A 167 -20.38 -0.51 -9.92
CA ASN A 167 -20.01 0.85 -9.58
C ASN A 167 -21.18 1.55 -8.89
N GLU A 168 -21.12 1.62 -7.57
CA GLU A 168 -22.13 2.26 -6.74
C GLU A 168 -21.61 3.58 -6.15
N THR A 169 -22.53 4.48 -5.80
CA THR A 169 -22.13 5.73 -5.14
C THR A 169 -21.64 5.45 -3.73
N GLN A 170 -20.40 5.84 -3.44
CA GLN A 170 -19.79 5.72 -2.12
C GLN A 170 -19.98 7.02 -1.31
N HIS A 171 -20.41 6.89 -0.06
CA HIS A 171 -20.58 8.04 0.85
C HIS A 171 -19.33 8.33 1.69
N SER A 172 -18.35 7.46 1.68
CA SER A 172 -17.08 7.64 2.42
C SER A 172 -15.87 7.23 1.57
N LEU A 173 -14.85 8.06 1.61
CA LEU A 173 -13.59 7.77 0.94
C LEU A 173 -12.79 6.76 1.77
N ILE A 174 -12.37 5.66 1.14
CA ILE A 174 -11.52 4.63 1.75
C ILE A 174 -10.07 4.90 1.36
N GLY A 175 -9.14 4.63 2.26
CA GLY A 175 -7.71 4.82 2.06
C GLY A 175 -7.21 6.21 2.44
N THR A 176 -6.04 6.58 1.94
CA THR A 176 -5.37 7.85 2.27
C THR A 176 -5.80 8.95 1.28
N PRO A 177 -6.58 9.97 1.70
CA PRO A 177 -7.25 10.91 0.79
C PRO A 177 -6.35 11.61 -0.23
N LYS A 178 -5.13 11.98 0.16
CA LYS A 178 -4.20 12.66 -0.75
C LYS A 178 -3.76 11.80 -1.94
N TYR A 179 -3.73 10.47 -1.78
CA TYR A 179 -3.39 9.53 -2.84
C TYR A 179 -4.61 8.88 -3.48
N ALA A 180 -5.81 9.00 -2.89
CA ALA A 180 -7.04 8.46 -3.47
C ALA A 180 -7.29 9.02 -4.87
N SER A 181 -7.77 8.18 -5.81
CA SER A 181 -8.00 8.59 -7.20
C SER A 181 -9.04 9.70 -7.33
N ILE A 182 -9.05 10.38 -8.48
CA ILE A 182 -10.08 11.37 -8.83
C ILE A 182 -11.49 10.74 -8.83
N HIS A 183 -11.60 9.47 -9.27
CA HIS A 183 -12.88 8.78 -9.34
C HIS A 183 -13.47 8.54 -7.94
N LEU A 184 -12.61 8.23 -6.95
CA LEU A 184 -13.04 8.07 -5.56
C LEU A 184 -13.49 9.40 -4.94
N HIS A 185 -12.83 10.50 -5.25
CA HIS A 185 -13.29 11.83 -4.83
C HIS A 185 -14.62 12.24 -5.50
N LYS A 186 -14.95 11.68 -6.66
CA LYS A 186 -16.25 11.83 -7.34
C LYS A 186 -17.30 10.83 -6.82
N GLY A 187 -16.97 10.01 -5.82
CA GLY A 187 -17.91 9.10 -5.17
C GLY A 187 -18.10 7.74 -5.86
N ASN A 188 -17.20 7.34 -6.76
CA ASN A 188 -17.26 6.02 -7.39
C ASN A 188 -16.77 4.92 -6.44
N THR A 189 -17.24 3.69 -6.68
CA THR A 189 -16.69 2.48 -6.05
C THR A 189 -15.24 2.26 -6.52
N TYR A 190 -14.43 1.64 -5.69
CA TYR A 190 -13.02 1.34 -5.96
C TYR A 190 -12.87 0.22 -7.00
N SER A 191 -11.96 0.41 -7.95
CA SER A 191 -11.56 -0.61 -8.92
C SER A 191 -10.04 -0.64 -9.13
N ARG A 192 -9.55 -1.50 -10.03
CA ARG A 192 -8.11 -1.66 -10.32
C ARG A 192 -7.43 -0.36 -10.75
N ARG A 193 -8.11 0.48 -11.56
CA ARG A 193 -7.58 1.76 -12.04
C ARG A 193 -7.21 2.70 -10.88
N ASP A 194 -7.94 2.61 -9.76
CA ASP A 194 -7.74 3.52 -8.64
C ASP A 194 -6.42 3.26 -7.90
N ASP A 195 -5.98 1.99 -7.79
CA ASP A 195 -4.64 1.65 -7.31
C ASP A 195 -3.56 2.25 -8.22
N LEU A 196 -3.75 2.17 -9.55
CA LEU A 196 -2.76 2.66 -10.53
C LEU A 196 -2.74 4.20 -10.61
N ILE A 197 -3.88 4.86 -10.49
CA ILE A 197 -3.93 6.34 -10.39
C ILE A 197 -3.22 6.80 -9.11
N SER A 198 -3.46 6.11 -7.98
CA SER A 198 -2.79 6.40 -6.71
C SER A 198 -1.27 6.21 -6.82
N LEU A 199 -0.82 5.21 -7.59
CA LEU A 199 0.61 5.00 -7.91
C LEU A 199 1.19 6.20 -8.67
N GLY A 200 0.47 6.75 -9.64
CA GLY A 200 0.89 7.95 -10.36
C GLY A 200 1.02 9.19 -9.44
N TYR A 201 0.07 9.39 -8.51
CA TYR A 201 0.19 10.46 -7.51
C TYR A 201 1.39 10.24 -6.58
N MET A 202 1.68 8.99 -6.24
CA MET A 202 2.89 8.65 -5.49
C MET A 202 4.17 8.95 -6.27
N ALA A 203 4.19 8.71 -7.59
CA ALA A 203 5.32 9.07 -8.46
C ALA A 203 5.61 10.56 -8.44
N ILE A 204 4.56 11.41 -8.53
CA ILE A 204 4.70 12.88 -8.41
C ILE A 204 5.28 13.25 -7.04
N PHE A 205 4.79 12.62 -5.96
CA PHE A 205 5.35 12.86 -4.63
C PHE A 205 6.84 12.49 -4.55
N LEU A 206 7.25 11.37 -5.11
CA LEU A 206 8.66 10.97 -5.12
C LEU A 206 9.54 11.92 -5.97
N GLU A 207 9.00 12.45 -7.08
CA GLU A 207 9.70 13.44 -7.92
C GLU A 207 9.88 14.76 -7.20
N THR A 208 8.81 15.28 -6.57
CA THR A 208 8.75 16.68 -6.10
C THR A 208 8.91 16.85 -4.60
N GLY A 209 8.74 15.79 -3.81
CA GLY A 209 8.64 15.85 -2.35
C GLY A 209 7.32 16.47 -1.84
N LYS A 210 6.38 16.82 -2.72
CA LYS A 210 5.18 17.60 -2.41
C LYS A 210 3.90 16.85 -2.73
N THR A 211 2.80 17.30 -2.13
CA THR A 211 1.43 16.80 -2.39
C THR A 211 0.47 17.97 -2.66
N ASP A 212 0.91 18.95 -3.44
CA ASP A 212 0.21 20.24 -3.64
C ASP A 212 -1.17 20.06 -4.30
N TRP A 213 -1.39 18.95 -5.02
CA TRP A 213 -2.72 18.60 -5.56
C TRP A 213 -3.77 18.29 -4.47
N TYR A 214 -3.35 18.06 -3.23
CA TYR A 214 -4.25 17.79 -2.11
C TYR A 214 -4.65 19.05 -1.34
N HIS A 215 -4.68 20.19 -1.99
CA HIS A 215 -5.27 21.43 -1.46
C HIS A 215 -6.58 21.74 -2.19
N PRO A 216 -7.56 22.40 -1.54
CA PRO A 216 -8.78 22.81 -2.25
C PRO A 216 -8.47 23.74 -3.42
N PRO A 217 -9.13 23.57 -4.58
CA PRO A 217 -10.17 22.58 -4.90
C PRO A 217 -9.59 21.21 -5.34
N ILE A 218 -9.70 20.19 -4.49
CA ILE A 218 -9.02 18.89 -4.67
C ILE A 218 -9.41 18.20 -5.98
N ILE A 219 -10.70 18.17 -6.33
CA ILE A 219 -11.18 17.50 -7.54
C ILE A 219 -10.57 18.18 -8.79
N GLN A 220 -10.65 19.49 -8.88
CA GLN A 220 -10.10 20.24 -10.01
C GLN A 220 -8.58 20.07 -10.14
N ASN A 221 -7.85 20.03 -9.01
CA ASN A 221 -6.41 19.79 -9.01
C ASN A 221 -6.07 18.40 -9.53
N LYS A 222 -6.87 17.37 -9.16
CA LYS A 222 -6.68 16.01 -9.66
C LYS A 222 -7.12 15.81 -11.11
N GLU A 223 -8.07 16.60 -11.61
CA GLU A 223 -8.39 16.68 -13.05
C GLU A 223 -7.23 17.25 -13.84
N ASN A 224 -6.52 18.22 -13.27
CA ASN A 224 -5.36 18.86 -13.89
C ASN A 224 -4.03 18.32 -13.33
N ILE A 225 -3.98 17.06 -12.92
CA ILE A 225 -2.84 16.48 -12.21
C ILE A 225 -1.51 16.61 -12.93
N GLY A 226 -1.52 16.63 -14.25
CA GLY A 226 -0.32 16.79 -15.07
C GLY A 226 0.45 18.10 -14.88
N GLN A 227 -0.13 19.11 -14.23
CA GLN A 227 0.59 20.35 -13.89
C GLN A 227 1.56 20.18 -12.71
N TYR A 228 1.41 19.12 -11.90
CA TYR A 228 2.21 18.86 -10.72
C TYR A 228 3.45 17.99 -10.98
N THR A 229 3.66 17.58 -12.22
CA THR A 229 4.89 16.88 -12.64
C THR A 229 5.43 17.47 -13.93
N GLN A 230 6.74 17.51 -14.06
CA GLN A 230 7.43 17.82 -15.31
C GLN A 230 7.90 16.55 -16.03
N ASP A 231 7.71 15.36 -15.42
CA ASP A 231 8.04 14.09 -16.04
C ASP A 231 6.99 13.70 -17.08
N PRO A 232 7.33 13.69 -18.38
CA PRO A 232 6.37 13.41 -19.44
C PRO A 232 5.84 11.96 -19.40
N ILE A 233 6.64 11.02 -18.88
CA ILE A 233 6.26 9.61 -18.77
C ILE A 233 5.21 9.45 -17.67
N VAL A 234 5.45 10.00 -16.48
CA VAL A 234 4.49 9.98 -15.36
C VAL A 234 3.21 10.73 -15.74
N LYS A 235 3.34 11.84 -16.46
CA LYS A 235 2.18 12.61 -16.95
C LYS A 235 1.31 11.81 -17.91
N GLN A 236 1.92 11.15 -18.91
CA GLN A 236 1.20 10.32 -19.87
C GLN A 236 0.57 9.10 -19.17
N TYR A 237 1.32 8.42 -18.31
CA TYR A 237 0.81 7.32 -17.52
C TYR A 237 -0.46 7.69 -16.74
N LEU A 238 -0.45 8.84 -16.04
CA LEU A 238 -1.62 9.29 -15.28
C LEU A 238 -2.82 9.58 -16.17
N TYR A 239 -2.63 10.24 -17.31
CA TYR A 239 -3.71 10.49 -18.25
C TYR A 239 -4.32 9.19 -18.77
N ASP A 240 -3.50 8.21 -19.13
CA ASP A 240 -3.96 6.92 -19.60
C ASP A 240 -4.78 6.19 -18.52
N GLN A 241 -4.30 6.17 -17.27
CA GLN A 241 -5.02 5.50 -16.17
C GLN A 241 -6.33 6.21 -15.79
N ILE A 242 -6.39 7.54 -15.86
CA ILE A 242 -7.60 8.30 -15.55
C ILE A 242 -8.71 8.04 -16.58
N GLN A 243 -8.37 7.73 -17.84
CA GLN A 243 -9.33 7.43 -18.91
C GLN A 243 -9.86 5.97 -18.86
N VAL A 244 -9.23 5.08 -18.07
CA VAL A 244 -9.68 3.68 -17.95
C VAL A 244 -11.09 3.64 -17.34
N GLU A 245 -12.01 2.93 -18.01
CA GLU A 245 -13.36 2.73 -17.49
C GLU A 245 -13.38 1.84 -16.25
N TYR A 246 -14.46 1.90 -15.47
CA TYR A 246 -14.54 1.30 -14.12
C TYR A 246 -14.21 -0.20 -14.09
N ALA A 247 -14.77 -0.99 -15.01
CA ALA A 247 -14.56 -2.46 -15.06
C ALA A 247 -13.45 -2.86 -16.06
N GLU A 248 -12.88 -1.92 -16.78
CA GLU A 248 -11.85 -2.15 -17.78
C GLU A 248 -10.53 -2.59 -17.16
N ASN A 249 -9.73 -3.34 -17.92
CA ASN A 249 -8.38 -3.68 -17.53
C ASN A 249 -7.44 -2.49 -17.71
N PRO A 250 -6.83 -1.97 -16.63
CA PRO A 250 -5.85 -0.91 -16.77
C PRO A 250 -4.54 -1.43 -17.40
N LYS A 251 -3.73 -0.51 -17.94
CA LYS A 251 -2.40 -0.82 -18.44
C LYS A 251 -1.39 -0.88 -17.29
N TYR A 252 -0.62 -1.96 -17.22
CA TYR A 252 0.45 -2.13 -16.21
C TYR A 252 1.82 -1.81 -16.81
N GLU A 253 1.92 -0.65 -17.48
CA GLU A 253 3.12 -0.16 -18.15
C GLU A 253 3.33 1.32 -17.81
N LEU A 254 4.60 1.73 -17.77
CA LEU A 254 5.01 3.11 -17.55
C LEU A 254 5.64 3.67 -18.82
#